data_5f9a53048859dc1cd3f189938d5daf40
#
_entry.id   5f9a53048859dc1cd3f189938d5daf40
#
_cell.length_a   1.000
_cell.length_b   1.000
_cell.length_c   1.000
_cell.angle_alpha   90.00
_cell.angle_beta   90.00
_cell.angle_gamma   90.00
#
_symmetry.space_group_name_H-M   'P 1'
#
loop_
_entity.id
_entity.type
_entity.pdbx_description
1 polymer ?
#
loop_
_entity_poly.entity_id
_entity_poly.type
_entity_poly.pdbx_seq_one_letter_code
_entity_poly.pdbx_strand_id
1 'polypeptide(L)'
;QAKEMGLYVLPMPFMIDGTEYLEDINLTQKEFYEHLSGDHDVSTSQPSPETILNLWEKLLEEYDAVVHIPMSSGLSSSCQTAKMLADDFDGKVQVADNHRISVTQRRSVQDALDMAAAGMDAEAICKKLEETGLDSTIYITVDTLKYLKKGGRITPAAAALGTLLRLKPVLTIQGEKLDAFAKARTMKQARSMMITAITRDLENQFDD
;
A
#
# COMPACT_ATOMS: atom_id res chain seq x y z
N GLN A 1 1.47 -6.44 15.82
CA GLN A 1 2.49 -6.78 14.81
C GLN A 1 3.53 -5.66 14.65
N ALA A 2 3.18 -4.44 14.18
CA ALA A 2 4.17 -3.37 13.96
C ALA A 2 4.99 -3.06 15.21
N LYS A 3 4.35 -2.93 16.38
CA LYS A 3 5.02 -2.70 17.65
C LYS A 3 5.97 -3.84 18.05
N GLU A 4 5.59 -5.09 17.76
CA GLU A 4 6.43 -6.29 18.03
C GLU A 4 7.65 -6.33 17.10
N MET A 5 7.53 -5.76 15.90
CA MET A 5 8.61 -5.63 14.91
C MET A 5 9.49 -4.38 15.14
N GLY A 6 9.19 -3.55 16.16
CA GLY A 6 9.90 -2.30 16.42
C GLY A 6 9.65 -1.21 15.37
N LEU A 7 8.48 -1.24 14.72
CA LEU A 7 8.14 -0.31 13.66
C LEU A 7 7.30 0.85 14.16
N TYR A 8 7.50 2.00 13.52
CA TYR A 8 6.66 3.18 13.65
C TYR A 8 5.72 3.27 12.45
N VAL A 9 4.43 3.45 12.70
CA VAL A 9 3.41 3.48 11.65
C VAL A 9 2.76 4.84 11.59
N LEU A 10 2.70 5.41 10.40
CA LEU A 10 1.87 6.57 10.09
C LEU A 10 0.52 6.05 9.57
N PRO A 11 -0.56 6.14 10.34
CA PRO A 11 -1.86 5.69 9.91
C PRO A 11 -2.40 6.59 8.78
N MET A 12 -3.12 5.99 7.86
CA MET A 12 -3.83 6.72 6.81
C MET A 12 -5.15 7.25 7.37
N PRO A 13 -5.42 8.56 7.29
CA PRO A 13 -6.68 9.11 7.74
C PRO A 13 -7.86 8.68 6.87
N PHE A 14 -9.01 8.45 7.51
CA PHE A 14 -10.31 8.28 6.86
C PHE A 14 -11.17 9.51 7.13
N MET A 15 -11.85 9.99 6.10
CA MET A 15 -12.86 11.02 6.22
C MET A 15 -14.23 10.35 6.11
N ILE A 16 -15.06 10.49 7.13
CA ILE A 16 -16.45 10.03 7.15
C ILE A 16 -17.34 11.23 7.42
N ASP A 17 -18.16 11.62 6.46
CA ASP A 17 -19.05 12.80 6.52
C ASP A 17 -18.30 14.07 6.95
N GLY A 18 -17.06 14.24 6.48
CA GLY A 18 -16.22 15.41 6.78
C GLY A 18 -15.48 15.36 8.12
N THR A 19 -15.63 14.29 8.91
CA THR A 19 -14.88 14.06 10.15
C THR A 19 -13.70 13.12 9.90
N GLU A 20 -12.52 13.45 10.44
CA GLU A 20 -11.32 12.65 10.31
C GLU A 20 -11.26 11.54 11.37
N TYR A 21 -10.90 10.35 10.93
CA TYR A 21 -10.66 9.18 11.77
C TYR A 21 -9.34 8.51 11.42
N LEU A 22 -8.75 7.85 12.41
CA LEU A 22 -7.54 7.04 12.27
C LEU A 22 -7.84 5.59 12.72
N GLU A 23 -7.51 4.62 11.87
CA GLU A 23 -7.74 3.19 12.15
C GLU A 23 -7.02 2.77 13.44
N ASP A 24 -7.72 1.99 14.27
CA ASP A 24 -7.25 1.47 15.56
C ASP A 24 -6.83 2.55 16.59
N ILE A 25 -7.10 3.83 16.33
CA ILE A 25 -6.89 4.95 17.26
C ILE A 25 -8.23 5.48 17.75
N ASN A 26 -9.08 5.97 16.85
CA ASN A 26 -10.40 6.50 17.17
C ASN A 26 -11.52 5.94 16.27
N LEU A 27 -11.22 4.93 15.45
CA LEU A 27 -12.18 4.17 14.64
C LEU A 27 -11.74 2.72 14.57
N THR A 28 -12.61 1.81 15.00
CA THR A 28 -12.37 0.38 14.84
C THR A 28 -12.70 -0.09 13.43
N GLN A 29 -12.08 -1.19 12.99
CA GLN A 29 -12.38 -1.79 11.68
C GLN A 29 -13.87 -2.11 11.53
N LYS A 30 -14.54 -2.55 12.59
CA LYS A 30 -15.98 -2.85 12.59
C LYS A 30 -16.81 -1.59 12.29
N GLU A 31 -16.57 -0.51 13.03
CA GLU A 31 -17.23 0.78 12.83
C GLU A 31 -17.00 1.32 11.43
N PHE A 32 -15.76 1.21 10.91
CA PHE A 32 -15.46 1.59 9.53
C PHE A 32 -16.34 0.86 8.51
N TYR A 33 -16.51 -0.46 8.64
CA TYR A 33 -17.37 -1.23 7.73
C TYR A 33 -18.85 -0.93 7.91
N GLU A 34 -19.30 -0.57 9.11
CA GLU A 34 -20.66 -0.11 9.35
C GLU A 34 -20.92 1.22 8.61
N HIS A 35 -20.01 2.18 8.70
CA HIS A 35 -20.10 3.42 7.93
C HIS A 35 -20.02 3.18 6.41
N LEU A 36 -19.11 2.32 5.97
CA LEU A 36 -18.96 2.01 4.54
C LEU A 36 -20.21 1.34 3.95
N SER A 37 -20.91 0.57 4.75
CA SER A 37 -22.15 -0.13 4.35
C SER A 37 -23.38 0.78 4.42
N GLY A 38 -23.30 1.89 5.14
CA GLY A 38 -24.34 2.92 5.24
C GLY A 38 -24.32 3.90 4.06
N ASP A 39 -25.13 4.96 4.20
CA ASP A 39 -25.17 6.06 3.22
C ASP A 39 -24.25 7.22 3.65
N HIS A 40 -23.02 6.87 4.07
CA HIS A 40 -22.01 7.83 4.50
C HIS A 40 -21.04 8.16 3.35
N ASP A 41 -20.56 9.39 3.34
CA ASP A 41 -19.49 9.79 2.42
C ASP A 41 -18.13 9.41 3.02
N VAL A 42 -17.57 8.29 2.55
CA VAL A 42 -16.28 7.76 3.02
C VAL A 42 -15.21 8.01 1.97
N SER A 43 -14.11 8.62 2.41
CA SER A 43 -12.90 8.81 1.60
C SER A 43 -11.64 8.61 2.46
N THR A 44 -10.47 8.60 1.83
CA THR A 44 -9.17 8.49 2.51
C THR A 44 -8.28 9.66 2.09
N SER A 45 -7.37 10.05 2.98
CA SER A 45 -6.32 11.02 2.68
C SER A 45 -4.94 10.48 3.03
N GLN A 46 -3.90 11.15 2.58
CA GLN A 46 -2.55 10.89 3.06
C GLN A 46 -2.36 11.48 4.48
N PRO A 47 -1.39 11.01 5.27
CA PRO A 47 -0.98 11.70 6.49
C PRO A 47 -0.58 13.15 6.19
N SER A 48 -0.85 14.07 7.13
CA SER A 48 -0.46 15.47 6.95
C SER A 48 1.07 15.61 6.93
N PRO A 49 1.63 16.61 6.21
CA PRO A 49 3.06 16.92 6.28
C PRO A 49 3.55 17.10 7.72
N GLU A 50 2.80 17.80 8.55
CA GLU A 50 3.13 18.00 9.96
C GLU A 50 3.25 16.67 10.72
N THR A 51 2.34 15.73 10.52
CA THR A 51 2.38 14.41 11.16
C THR A 51 3.62 13.63 10.74
N ILE A 52 4.00 13.72 9.47
CA ILE A 52 5.20 13.07 8.93
C ILE A 52 6.46 13.67 9.55
N LEU A 53 6.59 14.99 9.51
CA LEU A 53 7.75 15.72 10.03
C LEU A 53 7.95 15.48 11.53
N ASN A 54 6.90 15.62 12.33
CA ASN A 54 6.94 15.37 13.78
C ASN A 54 7.43 13.96 14.12
N LEU A 55 7.02 12.95 13.33
CA LEU A 55 7.50 11.59 13.55
C LEU A 55 8.99 11.45 13.20
N TRP A 56 9.43 11.98 12.07
CA TRP A 56 10.83 11.89 11.65
C TRP A 56 11.77 12.65 12.59
N GLU A 57 11.41 13.85 12.99
CA GLU A 57 12.18 14.65 13.97
C GLU A 57 12.35 13.88 15.28
N LYS A 58 11.25 13.33 15.80
CA LYS A 58 11.29 12.50 17.02
C LYS A 58 12.19 11.27 16.87
N LEU A 59 12.12 10.58 15.71
CA LEU A 59 12.94 9.40 15.48
C LEU A 59 14.42 9.74 15.36
N LEU A 60 14.77 10.88 14.76
CA LEU A 60 16.15 11.33 14.61
C LEU A 60 16.78 11.83 15.92
N GLU A 61 15.99 11.95 17.01
CA GLU A 61 16.55 12.13 18.36
C GLU A 61 17.18 10.84 18.92
N GLU A 62 16.72 9.67 18.42
CA GLU A 62 17.13 8.35 18.93
C GLU A 62 17.94 7.52 17.90
N TYR A 63 17.75 7.79 16.61
CA TYR A 63 18.32 7.03 15.49
C TYR A 63 19.14 7.93 14.56
N ASP A 64 20.18 7.38 13.95
CA ASP A 64 21.04 8.10 13.00
C ASP A 64 20.33 8.39 11.67
N ALA A 65 19.42 7.52 11.25
CA ALA A 65 18.66 7.67 10.01
C ALA A 65 17.30 6.96 10.07
N VAL A 66 16.41 7.33 9.15
CA VAL A 66 15.07 6.76 8.99
C VAL A 66 14.88 6.27 7.56
N VAL A 67 14.39 5.05 7.40
CA VAL A 67 13.86 4.54 6.13
C VAL A 67 12.34 4.57 6.19
N HIS A 68 11.73 5.44 5.41
CA HIS A 68 10.28 5.57 5.28
C HIS A 68 9.80 4.77 4.06
N ILE A 69 8.91 3.82 4.27
CA ILE A 69 8.37 2.93 3.23
C ILE A 69 6.87 3.22 3.07
N PRO A 70 6.47 4.20 2.27
CA PRO A 70 5.06 4.50 2.01
C PRO A 70 4.44 3.48 1.07
N MET A 71 3.12 3.49 0.93
CA MET A 71 2.48 2.74 -0.14
C MET A 71 2.85 3.30 -1.51
N SER A 72 2.74 2.47 -2.55
CA SER A 72 3.03 2.80 -3.94
C SER A 72 2.59 4.21 -4.35
N SER A 73 3.47 4.95 -5.01
CA SER A 73 3.17 6.26 -5.62
C SER A 73 2.06 6.19 -6.67
N GLY A 74 1.84 5.03 -7.29
CA GLY A 74 0.73 4.80 -8.21
C GLY A 74 -0.65 4.77 -7.54
N LEU A 75 -0.70 4.58 -6.22
CA LEU A 75 -1.93 4.48 -5.42
C LEU A 75 -2.18 5.69 -4.51
N SER A 76 -1.13 6.36 -4.07
CA SER A 76 -1.22 7.50 -3.16
C SER A 76 -0.11 8.51 -3.42
N SER A 77 -0.43 9.80 -3.32
CA SER A 77 0.56 10.88 -3.36
C SER A 77 1.39 11.00 -2.07
N SER A 78 1.15 10.16 -1.05
CA SER A 78 1.91 10.18 0.20
C SER A 78 3.41 9.95 0.00
N CYS A 79 3.79 9.09 -0.95
CA CYS A 79 5.18 8.86 -1.32
C CYS A 79 5.84 10.14 -1.86
N GLN A 80 5.19 10.82 -2.81
CA GLN A 80 5.70 12.06 -3.39
C GLN A 80 5.85 13.16 -2.34
N THR A 81 4.84 13.30 -1.45
CA THR A 81 4.89 14.25 -0.34
C THR A 81 6.06 13.93 0.60
N ALA A 82 6.22 12.66 0.97
CA ALA A 82 7.33 12.24 1.83
C ALA A 82 8.70 12.50 1.18
N LYS A 83 8.89 12.19 -0.11
CA LYS A 83 10.14 12.47 -0.83
C LYS A 83 10.47 13.96 -0.80
N MET A 84 9.52 14.82 -1.07
CA MET A 84 9.69 16.27 -1.04
C MET A 84 10.08 16.78 0.37
N LEU A 85 9.46 16.24 1.42
CA LEU A 85 9.78 16.62 2.79
C LEU A 85 11.14 16.09 3.25
N ALA A 86 11.58 14.94 2.74
CA ALA A 86 12.86 14.33 3.09
C ALA A 86 14.07 15.14 2.60
N ASP A 87 13.91 15.98 1.57
CA ASP A 87 14.97 16.85 1.04
C ASP A 87 15.55 17.80 2.12
N ASP A 88 14.75 18.16 3.14
CA ASP A 88 15.16 19.04 4.24
C ASP A 88 15.94 18.31 5.36
N PHE A 89 16.17 17.00 5.24
CA PHE A 89 16.81 16.18 6.30
C PHE A 89 18.25 15.75 5.99
N ASP A 90 18.93 16.38 5.04
CA ASP A 90 20.35 16.14 4.73
C ASP A 90 20.69 14.64 4.52
N GLY A 91 19.78 13.87 3.92
CA GLY A 91 19.94 12.44 3.65
C GLY A 91 19.71 11.52 4.84
N LYS A 92 19.37 12.04 6.03
CA LYS A 92 19.03 11.23 7.20
C LYS A 92 17.68 10.51 7.07
N VAL A 93 16.79 11.01 6.21
CA VAL A 93 15.52 10.36 5.89
C VAL A 93 15.55 9.88 4.45
N GLN A 94 15.40 8.58 4.27
CA GLN A 94 15.32 7.94 2.97
C GLN A 94 13.91 7.45 2.72
N VAL A 95 13.31 7.81 1.58
CA VAL A 95 11.93 7.44 1.24
C VAL A 95 11.92 6.49 0.06
N ALA A 96 11.60 5.23 0.31
CA ALA A 96 11.60 4.17 -0.69
C ALA A 96 10.27 4.11 -1.45
N ASP A 97 10.27 4.53 -2.73
CA ASP A 97 9.14 4.28 -3.63
C ASP A 97 9.31 2.92 -4.32
N ASN A 98 9.01 1.87 -3.61
CA ASN A 98 9.14 0.52 -4.12
C ASN A 98 7.86 -0.01 -4.80
N HIS A 99 6.88 0.86 -5.02
CA HIS A 99 5.64 0.55 -5.72
C HIS A 99 4.80 -0.58 -5.10
N ARG A 100 5.00 -0.88 -3.81
CA ARG A 100 4.31 -1.98 -3.11
C ARG A 100 3.18 -1.46 -2.21
N ILE A 101 2.28 -2.37 -1.84
CA ILE A 101 1.17 -2.14 -0.92
C ILE A 101 0.79 -3.45 -0.23
N SER A 102 0.10 -3.38 0.91
CA SER A 102 -0.47 -4.53 1.61
C SER A 102 0.61 -5.57 1.98
N VAL A 103 0.42 -6.84 1.62
CA VAL A 103 1.34 -7.94 1.97
C VAL A 103 2.74 -7.77 1.36
N THR A 104 2.84 -7.20 0.16
CA THR A 104 4.13 -6.95 -0.49
C THR A 104 4.86 -5.77 0.15
N GLN A 105 4.16 -4.73 0.61
CA GLN A 105 4.75 -3.64 1.40
C GLN A 105 5.25 -4.17 2.76
N ARG A 106 4.47 -5.04 3.42
CA ARG A 106 4.92 -5.70 4.65
C ARG A 106 6.20 -6.51 4.42
N ARG A 107 6.32 -7.20 3.28
CA ARG A 107 7.54 -7.91 2.92
C ARG A 107 8.71 -6.94 2.76
N SER A 108 8.54 -5.81 2.11
CA SER A 108 9.58 -4.78 1.99
C SER A 108 10.04 -4.25 3.35
N VAL A 109 9.14 -4.10 4.30
CA VAL A 109 9.50 -3.72 5.68
C VAL A 109 10.37 -4.80 6.33
N GLN A 110 10.04 -6.08 6.14
CA GLN A 110 10.87 -7.18 6.65
C GLN A 110 12.25 -7.19 5.99
N ASP A 111 12.31 -7.04 4.67
CA ASP A 111 13.56 -6.96 3.92
C ASP A 111 14.43 -5.78 4.41
N ALA A 112 13.82 -4.62 4.70
CA ALA A 112 14.53 -3.47 5.26
C ALA A 112 15.11 -3.77 6.65
N LEU A 113 14.35 -4.44 7.52
CA LEU A 113 14.84 -4.84 8.84
C LEU A 113 16.00 -5.84 8.75
N ASP A 114 15.91 -6.81 7.85
CA ASP A 114 16.95 -7.82 7.64
C ASP A 114 18.24 -7.15 7.09
N MET A 115 18.12 -6.22 6.15
CA MET A 115 19.24 -5.43 5.62
C MET A 115 19.86 -4.53 6.69
N ALA A 116 19.06 -3.87 7.51
CA ALA A 116 19.55 -3.05 8.63
C ALA A 116 20.30 -3.90 9.66
N ALA A 117 19.76 -5.07 10.01
CA ALA A 117 20.42 -6.00 10.90
C ALA A 117 21.76 -6.53 10.34
N ALA A 118 21.89 -6.59 9.01
CA ALA A 118 23.14 -6.93 8.32
C ALA A 118 24.13 -5.74 8.24
N GLY A 119 23.78 -4.55 8.78
CA GLY A 119 24.63 -3.37 8.82
C GLY A 119 24.59 -2.49 7.56
N MET A 120 23.57 -2.66 6.72
CA MET A 120 23.37 -1.81 5.55
C MET A 120 22.85 -0.44 5.98
N ASP A 121 23.34 0.64 5.40
CA ASP A 121 22.87 2.00 5.67
C ASP A 121 21.51 2.30 5.03
N ALA A 122 20.89 3.40 5.45
CA ALA A 122 19.53 3.77 5.04
C ALA A 122 19.42 4.04 3.52
N GLU A 123 20.42 4.64 2.91
CA GLU A 123 20.44 4.94 1.48
C GLU A 123 20.52 3.65 0.66
N ALA A 124 21.41 2.73 1.03
CA ALA A 124 21.56 1.43 0.37
C ALA A 124 20.30 0.56 0.53
N ILE A 125 19.66 0.58 1.71
CA ILE A 125 18.37 -0.10 1.95
C ILE A 125 17.29 0.48 1.03
N CYS A 126 17.14 1.80 1.00
CA CYS A 126 16.16 2.49 0.15
C CYS A 126 16.34 2.09 -1.32
N LYS A 127 17.57 2.22 -1.82
CA LYS A 127 17.92 1.84 -3.20
C LYS A 127 17.59 0.37 -3.49
N LYS A 128 17.93 -0.55 -2.59
CA LYS A 128 17.63 -1.98 -2.78
C LYS A 128 16.15 -2.26 -2.82
N LEU A 129 15.35 -1.62 -1.97
CA LEU A 129 13.90 -1.75 -1.97
C LEU A 129 13.27 -1.23 -3.28
N GLU A 130 13.79 -0.13 -3.83
CA GLU A 130 13.33 0.40 -5.11
C GLU A 130 13.72 -0.51 -6.29
N GLU A 131 14.95 -1.04 -6.31
CA GLU A 131 15.42 -1.98 -7.33
C GLU A 131 14.56 -3.25 -7.41
N THR A 132 14.13 -3.77 -6.26
CA THR A 132 13.32 -5.00 -6.17
C THR A 132 11.82 -4.73 -6.07
N GLY A 133 11.40 -3.50 -6.23
CA GLY A 133 10.01 -3.09 -6.05
C GLY A 133 9.03 -3.89 -6.91
N LEU A 134 9.37 -4.09 -8.18
CA LEU A 134 8.54 -4.79 -9.15
C LEU A 134 8.67 -6.33 -9.14
N ASP A 135 9.55 -6.89 -8.29
CA ASP A 135 9.69 -8.34 -8.09
C ASP A 135 8.53 -8.87 -7.23
N SER A 136 7.35 -8.34 -7.43
CA SER A 136 6.14 -8.76 -6.71
C SER A 136 4.89 -8.42 -7.50
N THR A 137 3.88 -9.27 -7.39
CA THR A 137 2.55 -9.06 -7.98
C THR A 137 1.47 -9.38 -6.96
N ILE A 138 0.41 -8.60 -6.95
CA ILE A 138 -0.79 -8.88 -6.15
C ILE A 138 -1.94 -9.18 -7.10
N TYR A 139 -2.65 -10.28 -6.85
CA TYR A 139 -3.94 -10.57 -7.46
C TYR A 139 -5.04 -10.42 -6.42
N ILE A 140 -6.10 -9.71 -6.78
CA ILE A 140 -7.21 -9.43 -5.89
C ILE A 140 -8.55 -9.59 -6.60
N THR A 141 -9.53 -10.14 -5.90
CA THR A 141 -10.92 -10.11 -6.33
C THR A 141 -11.78 -9.44 -5.27
N VAL A 142 -12.73 -8.63 -5.70
CA VAL A 142 -13.60 -7.84 -4.83
C VAL A 142 -15.06 -8.05 -5.18
N ASP A 143 -15.94 -7.88 -4.21
CA ASP A 143 -17.38 -7.98 -4.45
C ASP A 143 -17.93 -6.82 -5.26
N THR A 144 -17.34 -5.64 -5.13
CA THR A 144 -17.74 -4.43 -5.85
C THR A 144 -16.53 -3.56 -6.19
N LEU A 145 -16.56 -2.95 -7.38
CA LEU A 145 -15.57 -1.95 -7.81
C LEU A 145 -15.98 -0.51 -7.45
N LYS A 146 -17.15 -0.31 -6.81
CA LYS A 146 -17.73 1.01 -6.52
C LYS A 146 -16.72 1.94 -5.83
N TYR A 147 -16.10 1.46 -4.75
CA TYR A 147 -15.18 2.26 -3.93
C TYR A 147 -13.84 2.52 -4.63
N LEU A 148 -13.29 1.52 -5.29
CA LEU A 148 -12.05 1.65 -6.07
C LEU A 148 -12.22 2.63 -7.23
N LYS A 149 -13.39 2.59 -7.91
CA LYS A 149 -13.73 3.53 -8.97
C LYS A 149 -13.91 4.95 -8.43
N LYS A 150 -14.64 5.12 -7.31
CA LYS A 150 -14.81 6.41 -6.63
C LYS A 150 -13.45 7.00 -6.23
N GLY A 151 -12.55 6.17 -5.70
CA GLY A 151 -11.21 6.56 -5.30
C GLY A 151 -10.23 6.82 -6.47
N GLY A 152 -10.54 6.40 -7.69
CA GLY A 152 -9.65 6.58 -8.84
C GLY A 152 -8.38 5.70 -8.81
N ARG A 153 -8.36 4.61 -8.02
CA ARG A 153 -7.22 3.69 -7.86
C ARG A 153 -7.26 2.50 -8.81
N ILE A 154 -8.17 2.52 -9.79
CA ILE A 154 -8.25 1.50 -10.84
C ILE A 154 -8.04 2.12 -12.21
N THR A 155 -7.54 1.32 -13.16
CA THR A 155 -7.45 1.72 -14.56
C THR A 155 -8.84 1.81 -15.21
N PRO A 156 -8.99 2.54 -16.33
CA PRO A 156 -10.23 2.53 -17.11
C PRO A 156 -10.66 1.11 -17.54
N ALA A 157 -9.70 0.24 -17.87
CA ALA A 157 -9.96 -1.15 -18.24
C ALA A 157 -10.55 -1.94 -17.06
N ALA A 158 -10.00 -1.80 -15.85
CA ALA A 158 -10.54 -2.40 -14.65
C ALA A 158 -11.92 -1.83 -14.28
N ALA A 159 -12.11 -0.51 -14.42
CA ALA A 159 -13.39 0.15 -14.16
C ALA A 159 -14.52 -0.36 -15.07
N ALA A 160 -14.20 -0.70 -16.33
CA ALA A 160 -15.15 -1.26 -17.28
C ALA A 160 -15.67 -2.65 -16.88
N LEU A 161 -14.89 -3.43 -16.11
CA LEU A 161 -15.35 -4.72 -15.57
C LEU A 161 -16.53 -4.59 -14.62
N GLY A 162 -16.60 -3.48 -13.88
CA GLY A 162 -17.67 -3.23 -12.92
C GLY A 162 -19.04 -2.96 -13.53
N THR A 163 -19.12 -2.74 -14.84
CA THR A 163 -20.40 -2.55 -15.57
C THR A 163 -21.07 -3.87 -15.94
N LEU A 164 -20.35 -4.98 -15.84
CA LEU A 164 -20.82 -6.30 -16.23
C LEU A 164 -21.51 -6.99 -15.05
N LEU A 165 -22.82 -7.15 -15.17
CA LEU A 165 -23.65 -7.83 -14.16
C LEU A 165 -23.16 -9.26 -13.88
N ARG A 166 -23.08 -9.61 -12.59
CA ARG A 166 -22.76 -10.96 -12.08
C ARG A 166 -21.34 -11.46 -12.38
N LEU A 167 -20.39 -10.58 -12.70
CA LEU A 167 -19.00 -10.97 -12.79
C LEU A 167 -18.25 -10.69 -11.48
N LYS A 168 -17.27 -11.51 -11.20
CA LYS A 168 -16.27 -11.33 -10.15
C LYS A 168 -14.95 -10.93 -10.84
N PRO A 169 -14.59 -9.65 -10.83
CA PRO A 169 -13.36 -9.20 -11.46
C PRO A 169 -12.16 -9.73 -10.69
N VAL A 170 -11.15 -10.18 -11.41
CA VAL A 170 -9.82 -10.38 -10.87
C VAL A 170 -8.95 -9.24 -11.38
N LEU A 171 -8.36 -8.51 -10.44
CA LEU A 171 -7.49 -7.37 -10.70
C LEU A 171 -6.05 -7.76 -10.35
N THR A 172 -5.10 -7.05 -10.91
CA THR A 172 -3.69 -7.15 -10.57
C THR A 172 -3.13 -5.80 -10.14
N ILE A 173 -2.15 -5.83 -9.25
CA ILE A 173 -1.32 -4.68 -8.89
C ILE A 173 0.13 -5.09 -9.09
N GLN A 174 0.82 -4.36 -9.95
CA GLN A 174 2.26 -4.47 -10.14
C GLN A 174 2.82 -3.05 -10.31
N GLY A 175 2.95 -2.37 -9.17
CA GLY A 175 3.54 -1.04 -9.10
C GLY A 175 2.57 0.13 -9.23
N GLU A 176 1.60 0.04 -10.11
CA GLU A 176 0.69 1.14 -10.45
C GLU A 176 -0.72 0.93 -9.87
N LYS A 177 -1.73 1.53 -10.49
CA LYS A 177 -3.14 1.34 -10.14
C LYS A 177 -3.57 -0.11 -10.38
N LEU A 178 -4.66 -0.50 -9.72
CA LEU A 178 -5.29 -1.79 -9.96
C LEU A 178 -5.74 -1.89 -11.42
N ASP A 179 -5.25 -2.91 -12.12
CA ASP A 179 -5.59 -3.16 -13.51
C ASP A 179 -6.43 -4.44 -13.68
N ALA A 180 -7.06 -4.58 -14.84
CA ALA A 180 -7.87 -5.73 -15.18
C ALA A 180 -6.98 -6.94 -15.51
N PHE A 181 -7.13 -8.03 -14.77
CA PHE A 181 -6.44 -9.28 -15.06
C PHE A 181 -7.35 -10.31 -15.71
N ALA A 182 -8.46 -10.64 -15.07
CA ALA A 182 -9.38 -11.66 -15.57
C ALA A 182 -10.84 -11.41 -15.13
N LYS A 183 -11.75 -12.14 -15.78
CA LYS A 183 -13.18 -12.13 -15.49
C LYS A 183 -13.61 -13.53 -15.03
N ALA A 184 -14.15 -13.62 -13.83
CA ALA A 184 -14.73 -14.86 -13.31
C ALA A 184 -16.25 -14.71 -13.15
N ARG A 185 -16.96 -15.83 -13.18
CA ARG A 185 -18.40 -15.88 -12.91
C ARG A 185 -18.71 -16.16 -11.45
N THR A 186 -17.80 -16.79 -10.74
CA THR A 186 -17.93 -17.16 -9.32
C THR A 186 -16.66 -16.85 -8.55
N MET A 187 -16.76 -16.67 -7.24
CA MET A 187 -15.59 -16.52 -6.36
C MET A 187 -14.66 -17.73 -6.40
N LYS A 188 -15.20 -18.94 -6.56
CA LYS A 188 -14.39 -20.16 -6.72
C LYS A 188 -13.52 -20.07 -7.98
N GLN A 189 -14.10 -19.65 -9.10
CA GLN A 189 -13.37 -19.46 -10.35
C GLN A 189 -12.31 -18.35 -10.21
N ALA A 190 -12.64 -17.22 -9.58
CA ALA A 190 -11.70 -16.13 -9.34
C ALA A 190 -10.49 -16.60 -8.52
N ARG A 191 -10.72 -17.34 -7.43
CA ARG A 191 -9.65 -17.92 -6.61
C ARG A 191 -8.76 -18.87 -7.42
N SER A 192 -9.34 -19.75 -8.23
CA SER A 192 -8.57 -20.67 -9.08
C SER A 192 -7.68 -19.91 -10.07
N MET A 193 -8.22 -18.84 -10.69
CA MET A 193 -7.46 -17.99 -11.61
C MET A 193 -6.28 -17.29 -10.92
N MET A 194 -6.49 -16.74 -9.71
CA MET A 194 -5.43 -16.12 -8.92
C MET A 194 -4.33 -17.12 -8.54
N ILE A 195 -4.70 -18.32 -8.08
CA ILE A 195 -3.73 -19.36 -7.73
C ILE A 195 -2.91 -19.74 -8.98
N THR A 196 -3.57 -20.00 -10.11
CA THR A 196 -2.87 -20.34 -11.37
C THR A 196 -1.91 -19.21 -11.80
N ALA A 197 -2.33 -17.96 -11.66
CA ALA A 197 -1.49 -16.81 -11.99
C ALA A 197 -0.25 -16.73 -11.09
N ILE A 198 -0.43 -16.87 -9.77
CA ILE A 198 0.67 -16.85 -8.80
C ILE A 198 1.65 -17.99 -9.08
N THR A 199 1.16 -19.23 -9.31
CA THR A 199 2.02 -20.37 -9.64
C THR A 199 2.84 -20.09 -10.89
N ARG A 200 2.22 -19.57 -11.94
CA ARG A 200 2.93 -19.21 -13.18
C ARG A 200 3.98 -18.13 -12.95
N ASP A 201 3.69 -17.10 -12.16
CA ASP A 201 4.61 -16.01 -11.89
C ASP A 201 5.83 -16.50 -11.08
N LEU A 202 5.62 -17.39 -10.10
CA LEU A 202 6.70 -18.03 -9.35
C LEU A 202 7.60 -18.91 -10.25
N GLU A 203 7.03 -19.56 -11.28
CA GLU A 203 7.78 -20.42 -12.19
C GLU A 203 8.54 -19.64 -13.28
N ASN A 204 8.10 -18.43 -13.65
CA ASN A 204 8.57 -17.76 -14.87
C ASN A 204 9.04 -16.32 -14.68
N GLN A 205 8.72 -15.67 -13.58
CA GLN A 205 8.96 -14.25 -13.40
C GLN A 205 9.77 -13.92 -12.14
N PHE A 206 9.62 -14.70 -11.09
CA PHE A 206 10.31 -14.45 -9.82
C PHE A 206 11.26 -15.60 -9.53
N ASP A 207 12.50 -15.27 -9.21
CA ASP A 207 13.46 -16.23 -8.66
C ASP A 207 13.08 -16.54 -7.20
N ASP A 208 13.21 -17.83 -6.80
CA ASP A 208 12.96 -18.29 -5.43
C ASP A 208 13.96 -17.72 -4.41
#